data_6c4c696b12b1c258883dd0676c65bf3d
#
_entry.id   6c4c696b12b1c258883dd0676c65bf3d
#
_cell.length_a   1.000
_cell.length_b   1.000
_cell.length_c   1.000
_cell.angle_alpha   90.00
_cell.angle_beta   90.00
_cell.angle_gamma   90.00
#
_symmetry.space_group_name_H-M   'P 1'
#
loop_
_entity.id
_entity.type
_entity.pdbx_description
1 polymer ?
#
loop_
_entity_poly.entity_id
_entity_poly.type
_entity_poly.pdbx_seq_one_letter_code
_entity_poly.pdbx_strand_id
1 'polypeptide(L)'
;SGVFMPARFSFHDIMLIFLAVMLTDVILLDVFNTFGLPTSTTVSIVFELLGGAVAAALFKIWSGEPGVAQELSSYINSSKALAIISGIFSSVFIAFICGITVMWISRLIFSFNYQKSFKYLGAVWCGVALTAITYFAIFKGLKGSTLVTKDMIRHLDDHIWLYVCCSLAFWTVLMAVLQNLCKVNILKVSVLAGTMALALSFAGNDLVNFIGVFMAGQSSMEIAAAAAAQGADLTTLSMGGLMAPVTADWRYLLGAGVIMVLALMFSKKAQTVTDTEVNLARQGGGVERFGSVPPARMAVRYALNASRAVEKIMPSCVGRFIEKRFRPVPEGPDNGASFDLIRASVNLTVAALLISLATSLRLP
;
A
#
# COMPACT_ATOMS: atom_id res chain seq x y z
N SER A 1 -0.14 -5.38 16.03
CA SER A 1 1.11 -5.64 15.29
C SER A 1 1.91 -6.81 15.88
N GLY A 2 1.89 -7.02 17.20
CA GLY A 2 2.66 -8.06 17.91
C GLY A 2 4.16 -7.83 17.87
N VAL A 3 4.62 -6.60 17.67
CA VAL A 3 6.05 -6.22 17.68
C VAL A 3 6.61 -6.09 19.08
N PHE A 4 5.78 -5.96 20.10
CA PHE A 4 6.15 -5.94 21.52
C PHE A 4 5.29 -6.91 22.33
N MET A 5 5.68 -7.19 23.55
CA MET A 5 5.01 -8.12 24.46
C MET A 5 4.17 -7.36 25.50
N PRO A 6 2.84 -7.19 25.32
CA PRO A 6 1.99 -6.40 26.22
C PRO A 6 2.01 -6.92 27.66
N ALA A 7 2.21 -8.24 27.83
CA ALA A 7 2.27 -8.87 29.17
C ALA A 7 3.45 -8.38 30.04
N ARG A 8 4.46 -7.73 29.46
CA ARG A 8 5.62 -7.18 30.15
C ARG A 8 5.46 -5.71 30.57
N PHE A 9 4.35 -5.10 30.17
CA PHE A 9 4.04 -3.71 30.44
C PHE A 9 2.84 -3.60 31.37
N SER A 10 2.89 -2.63 32.28
CA SER A 10 1.74 -2.27 33.10
C SER A 10 0.68 -1.52 32.30
N PHE A 11 -0.51 -1.36 32.86
CA PHE A 11 -1.56 -0.53 32.25
C PHE A 11 -1.08 0.89 31.95
N HIS A 12 -0.35 1.50 32.89
CA HIS A 12 0.20 2.84 32.73
C HIS A 12 1.20 2.93 31.57
N ASP A 13 2.13 1.97 31.47
CA ASP A 13 3.11 1.91 30.39
C ASP A 13 2.42 1.82 29.03
N ILE A 14 1.42 0.95 28.89
CA ILE A 14 0.69 0.76 27.63
C ILE A 14 -0.03 2.03 27.21
N MET A 15 -0.68 2.73 28.15
CA MET A 15 -1.36 3.99 27.87
C MET A 15 -0.39 5.08 27.42
N LEU A 16 0.80 5.15 28.03
CA LEU A 16 1.85 6.08 27.59
C LEU A 16 2.40 5.73 26.21
N ILE A 17 2.60 4.45 25.92
CA ILE A 17 3.02 4.00 24.57
C ILE A 17 1.98 4.42 23.55
N PHE A 18 0.70 4.14 23.77
CA PHE A 18 -0.37 4.51 22.82
C PHE A 18 -0.51 6.01 22.64
N LEU A 19 -0.41 6.79 23.72
CA LEU A 19 -0.42 8.25 23.64
C LEU A 19 0.77 8.78 22.82
N ALA A 20 1.96 8.27 23.06
CA ALA A 20 3.16 8.66 22.32
C ALA A 20 3.02 8.33 20.82
N VAL A 21 2.50 7.14 20.48
CA VAL A 21 2.23 6.74 19.09
C VAL A 21 1.25 7.71 18.43
N MET A 22 0.11 7.98 19.06
CA MET A 22 -0.89 8.90 18.47
C MET A 22 -0.35 10.31 18.26
N LEU A 23 0.42 10.84 19.20
CA LEU A 23 1.05 12.17 19.05
C LEU A 23 2.09 12.19 17.94
N THR A 24 2.92 11.13 17.86
CA THR A 24 3.96 11.02 16.82
C THR A 24 3.34 10.89 15.44
N ASP A 25 2.30 10.06 15.29
CA ASP A 25 1.60 9.85 14.01
C ASP A 25 0.99 11.17 13.48
N VAL A 26 0.33 11.94 14.34
CA VAL A 26 -0.21 13.26 13.97
C VAL A 26 0.87 14.19 13.46
N ILE A 27 2.01 14.30 14.17
CA ILE A 27 3.12 15.19 13.79
C ILE A 27 3.75 14.69 12.48
N LEU A 28 4.01 13.41 12.37
CA LEU A 28 4.65 12.81 11.21
C LEU A 28 3.79 12.97 9.97
N LEU A 29 2.50 12.67 10.03
CA LEU A 29 1.57 12.84 8.92
C LEU A 29 1.41 14.30 8.50
N ASP A 30 1.38 15.23 9.46
CA ASP A 30 1.32 16.67 9.15
C ASP A 30 2.57 17.15 8.40
N VAL A 31 3.75 16.68 8.81
CA VAL A 31 5.03 16.99 8.14
C VAL A 31 5.03 16.41 6.72
N PHE A 32 4.70 15.12 6.55
CA PHE A 32 4.69 14.49 5.23
C PHE A 32 3.68 15.13 4.29
N ASN A 33 2.46 15.41 4.75
CA ASN A 33 1.45 16.10 3.97
C ASN A 33 1.87 17.53 3.60
N THR A 34 2.54 18.24 4.50
CA THR A 34 3.04 19.60 4.23
C THR A 34 4.08 19.59 3.10
N PHE A 35 4.96 18.61 3.07
CA PHE A 35 5.93 18.44 2.00
C PHE A 35 5.37 17.71 0.76
N GLY A 36 4.12 17.27 0.78
CA GLY A 36 3.50 16.51 -0.30
C GLY A 36 4.17 15.15 -0.55
N LEU A 37 4.65 14.52 0.51
CA LEU A 37 5.29 13.21 0.47
C LEU A 37 4.25 12.12 0.76
N PRO A 38 3.99 11.17 -0.16
CA PRO A 38 3.17 10.03 0.16
C PRO A 38 3.86 9.15 1.22
N THR A 39 3.12 8.76 2.24
CA THR A 39 3.63 7.89 3.31
C THR A 39 2.76 6.66 3.49
N SER A 40 3.32 5.63 4.11
CA SER A 40 2.59 4.41 4.47
C SER A 40 2.18 4.48 5.94
N THR A 41 0.88 4.58 6.18
CA THR A 41 0.30 4.58 7.53
C THR A 41 0.62 3.30 8.30
N THR A 42 0.63 2.14 7.62
CA THR A 42 0.98 0.86 8.24
C THR A 42 2.43 0.84 8.73
N VAL A 43 3.36 1.35 7.92
CA VAL A 43 4.78 1.43 8.29
C VAL A 43 4.95 2.39 9.45
N SER A 44 4.31 3.57 9.40
CA SER A 44 4.34 4.58 10.47
C SER A 44 3.95 3.96 11.80
N ILE A 45 2.72 3.44 11.92
CA ILE A 45 2.19 2.86 13.15
C ILE A 45 3.05 1.70 13.70
N VAL A 46 3.59 0.84 12.83
CA VAL A 46 4.44 -0.27 13.28
C VAL A 46 5.74 0.23 13.90
N PHE A 47 6.40 1.21 13.26
CA PHE A 47 7.65 1.76 13.79
C PHE A 47 7.42 2.65 15.02
N GLU A 48 6.31 3.37 15.09
CA GLU A 48 5.93 4.16 16.25
C GLU A 48 5.63 3.28 17.47
N LEU A 49 4.86 2.19 17.28
CA LEU A 49 4.61 1.20 18.34
C LEU A 49 5.91 0.53 18.81
N LEU A 50 6.80 0.19 17.87
CA LEU A 50 8.10 -0.38 18.21
C LEU A 50 8.94 0.63 18.98
N GLY A 51 9.03 1.87 18.51
CA GLY A 51 9.79 2.94 19.15
C GLY A 51 9.27 3.28 20.54
N GLY A 52 7.96 3.44 20.69
CA GLY A 52 7.31 3.67 21.99
C GLY A 52 7.54 2.53 22.98
N ALA A 53 7.42 1.29 22.52
CA ALA A 53 7.67 0.13 23.36
C ALA A 53 9.15 0.00 23.76
N VAL A 54 10.08 0.29 22.84
CA VAL A 54 11.53 0.31 23.14
C VAL A 54 11.86 1.39 24.17
N ALA A 55 11.32 2.61 23.99
CA ALA A 55 11.54 3.71 24.93
C ALA A 55 11.02 3.38 26.33
N ALA A 56 9.79 2.86 26.43
CA ALA A 56 9.22 2.45 27.71
C ALA A 56 9.99 1.30 28.37
N ALA A 57 10.44 0.31 27.59
CA ALA A 57 11.27 -0.80 28.10
C ALA A 57 12.62 -0.31 28.62
N LEU A 58 13.30 0.56 27.87
CA LEU A 58 14.58 1.14 28.29
C LEU A 58 14.43 1.98 29.57
N PHE A 59 13.35 2.76 29.68
CA PHE A 59 13.07 3.52 30.89
C PHE A 59 12.87 2.61 32.10
N LYS A 60 12.12 1.50 31.97
CA LYS A 60 11.93 0.50 33.04
C LYS A 60 13.23 -0.18 33.47
N ILE A 61 14.04 -0.59 32.50
CA ILE A 61 15.36 -1.21 32.76
C ILE A 61 16.26 -0.21 33.50
N TRP A 62 16.28 1.04 33.07
CA TRP A 62 17.13 2.08 33.67
C TRP A 62 16.63 2.52 35.04
N SER A 63 15.33 2.51 35.29
CA SER A 63 14.76 2.83 36.63
C SER A 63 15.08 1.80 37.69
N GLY A 64 15.54 0.61 37.29
CA GLY A 64 15.99 -0.46 38.24
C GLY A 64 14.88 -0.99 39.13
N GLU A 65 13.62 -0.96 38.69
CA GLU A 65 12.47 -1.46 39.46
C GLU A 65 12.65 -2.96 39.82
N PRO A 66 12.37 -3.36 41.05
CA PRO A 66 12.48 -4.77 41.46
C PRO A 66 11.53 -5.66 40.66
N GLY A 67 12.05 -6.78 40.12
CA GLY A 67 11.25 -7.74 39.35
C GLY A 67 11.12 -7.42 37.86
N VAL A 68 11.72 -6.34 37.37
CA VAL A 68 11.75 -5.95 35.96
C VAL A 68 12.81 -6.74 35.20
N ALA A 69 12.47 -7.28 34.03
CA ALA A 69 13.44 -7.97 33.18
C ALA A 69 14.49 -6.97 32.69
N GLN A 70 15.77 -7.32 32.83
CA GLN A 70 16.91 -6.46 32.50
C GLN A 70 17.26 -6.47 31.01
N GLU A 71 16.66 -7.39 30.25
CA GLU A 71 16.93 -7.53 28.82
C GLU A 71 15.81 -6.96 27.96
N LEU A 72 16.16 -6.10 27.00
CA LEU A 72 15.23 -5.51 26.03
C LEU A 72 14.51 -6.59 25.18
N SER A 73 15.18 -7.71 24.93
CA SER A 73 14.63 -8.87 24.19
C SER A 73 13.38 -9.46 24.82
N SER A 74 13.18 -9.29 26.13
CA SER A 74 11.99 -9.77 26.85
C SER A 74 10.74 -8.91 26.62
N TYR A 75 10.90 -7.64 26.21
CA TYR A 75 9.84 -6.68 25.94
C TYR A 75 9.44 -6.62 24.48
N ILE A 76 10.41 -6.85 23.58
CA ILE A 76 10.27 -6.67 22.13
C ILE A 76 10.33 -8.03 21.44
N ASN A 77 9.37 -8.26 20.55
CA ASN A 77 9.39 -9.43 19.66
C ASN A 77 10.31 -9.16 18.47
N SER A 78 11.62 -9.33 18.70
CA SER A 78 12.66 -9.00 17.73
C SER A 78 12.51 -9.79 16.42
N SER A 79 12.10 -11.06 16.48
CA SER A 79 11.94 -11.89 15.30
C SER A 79 10.78 -11.36 14.42
N LYS A 80 9.67 -10.95 15.02
CA LYS A 80 8.53 -10.39 14.31
C LYS A 80 8.82 -8.99 13.77
N ALA A 81 9.50 -8.15 14.56
CA ALA A 81 9.95 -6.83 14.12
C ALA A 81 10.88 -6.95 12.90
N LEU A 82 11.87 -7.84 12.95
CA LEU A 82 12.79 -8.07 11.85
C LEU A 82 12.08 -8.63 10.61
N ALA A 83 11.13 -9.55 10.79
CA ALA A 83 10.32 -10.07 9.68
C ALA A 83 9.52 -8.96 8.97
N ILE A 84 8.91 -8.04 9.74
CA ILE A 84 8.18 -6.91 9.17
C ILE A 84 9.13 -5.95 8.45
N ILE A 85 10.25 -5.57 9.06
CA ILE A 85 11.24 -4.67 8.46
C ILE A 85 11.80 -5.26 7.16
N SER A 86 12.20 -6.53 7.17
CA SER A 86 12.71 -7.20 5.96
C SER A 86 11.62 -7.34 4.89
N GLY A 87 10.37 -7.59 5.29
CA GLY A 87 9.21 -7.62 4.40
C GLY A 87 8.99 -6.28 3.70
N ILE A 88 9.08 -5.16 4.42
CA ILE A 88 8.96 -3.81 3.87
C ILE A 88 10.02 -3.56 2.79
N PHE A 89 11.30 -3.78 3.09
CA PHE A 89 12.38 -3.57 2.12
C PHE A 89 12.26 -4.50 0.90
N SER A 90 11.93 -5.78 1.13
CA SER A 90 11.74 -6.74 0.06
C SER A 90 10.57 -6.37 -0.84
N SER A 91 9.45 -5.90 -0.27
CA SER A 91 8.27 -5.49 -1.03
C SER A 91 8.56 -4.31 -1.95
N VAL A 92 9.31 -3.30 -1.49
CA VAL A 92 9.72 -2.15 -2.31
C VAL A 92 10.57 -2.61 -3.49
N PHE A 93 11.55 -3.49 -3.25
CA PHE A 93 12.43 -4.01 -4.30
C PHE A 93 11.64 -4.84 -5.33
N ILE A 94 10.77 -5.73 -4.89
CA ILE A 94 9.92 -6.54 -5.77
C ILE A 94 8.99 -5.64 -6.60
N ALA A 95 8.32 -4.68 -5.96
CA ALA A 95 7.41 -3.75 -6.64
C ALA A 95 8.13 -2.93 -7.72
N PHE A 96 9.35 -2.47 -7.43
CA PHE A 96 10.18 -1.72 -8.37
C PHE A 96 10.54 -2.57 -9.60
N ILE A 97 11.04 -3.79 -9.40
CA ILE A 97 11.40 -4.69 -10.52
C ILE A 97 10.18 -5.07 -11.35
N CYS A 98 9.08 -5.46 -10.70
CA CYS A 98 7.84 -5.81 -11.40
C CYS A 98 7.28 -4.61 -12.17
N GLY A 99 7.26 -3.43 -11.56
CA GLY A 99 6.79 -2.20 -12.21
C GLY A 99 7.59 -1.86 -13.45
N ILE A 100 8.93 -1.88 -13.38
CA ILE A 100 9.81 -1.64 -14.53
C ILE A 100 9.57 -2.67 -15.62
N THR A 101 9.52 -3.96 -15.27
CA THR A 101 9.37 -5.04 -16.24
C THR A 101 8.04 -4.94 -16.98
N VAL A 102 6.94 -4.77 -16.26
CA VAL A 102 5.61 -4.65 -16.88
C VAL A 102 5.50 -3.36 -17.68
N MET A 103 6.06 -2.24 -17.20
CA MET A 103 6.08 -0.99 -17.96
C MET A 103 6.88 -1.13 -19.25
N TRP A 104 8.05 -1.77 -19.22
CA TRP A 104 8.88 -1.99 -20.39
C TRP A 104 8.14 -2.85 -21.45
N ILE A 105 7.52 -3.96 -21.03
CA ILE A 105 6.69 -4.80 -21.89
C ILE A 105 5.53 -3.99 -22.47
N SER A 106 4.84 -3.20 -21.66
CA SER A 106 3.72 -2.38 -22.10
C SER A 106 4.14 -1.36 -23.16
N ARG A 107 5.33 -0.75 -23.01
CA ARG A 107 5.88 0.18 -24.02
C ARG A 107 6.30 -0.52 -25.30
N LEU A 108 6.81 -1.74 -25.22
CA LEU A 108 7.07 -2.55 -26.43
C LEU A 108 5.78 -2.82 -27.20
N ILE A 109 4.67 -3.09 -26.52
CA ILE A 109 3.36 -3.37 -27.14
C ILE A 109 2.73 -2.09 -27.69
N PHE A 110 2.60 -1.05 -26.87
CA PHE A 110 1.79 0.13 -27.19
C PHE A 110 2.62 1.32 -27.71
N SER A 111 3.92 1.42 -27.40
CA SER A 111 4.77 2.60 -27.61
C SER A 111 4.20 3.88 -26.99
N PHE A 112 4.85 5.04 -27.16
CA PHE A 112 4.29 6.33 -26.73
C PHE A 112 3.15 6.80 -27.63
N ASN A 113 3.15 6.43 -28.95
CA ASN A 113 2.02 6.65 -29.84
C ASN A 113 1.08 5.43 -29.84
N TYR A 114 0.37 5.25 -28.73
CA TYR A 114 -0.40 4.05 -28.48
C TYR A 114 -1.73 3.96 -29.23
N GLN A 115 -2.23 5.06 -29.80
CA GLN A 115 -3.60 5.13 -30.36
C GLN A 115 -3.89 4.04 -31.41
N LYS A 116 -2.95 3.79 -32.31
CA LYS A 116 -3.09 2.76 -33.36
C LYS A 116 -3.09 1.33 -32.79
N SER A 117 -2.13 1.01 -31.97
CA SER A 117 -2.00 -0.32 -31.33
C SER A 117 -3.12 -0.58 -30.34
N PHE A 118 -3.57 0.48 -29.67
CA PHE A 118 -4.62 0.41 -28.65
C PHE A 118 -6.00 0.10 -29.26
N LYS A 119 -6.25 0.51 -30.49
CA LYS A 119 -7.49 0.17 -31.20
C LYS A 119 -7.71 -1.35 -31.32
N TYR A 120 -6.64 -2.12 -31.46
CA TYR A 120 -6.71 -3.58 -31.62
C TYR A 120 -6.48 -4.36 -30.33
N LEU A 121 -5.51 -3.93 -29.52
CA LEU A 121 -5.09 -4.64 -28.32
C LEU A 121 -5.62 -4.01 -27.03
N GLY A 122 -6.25 -2.84 -27.10
CA GLY A 122 -6.70 -2.10 -25.93
C GLY A 122 -7.74 -2.84 -25.11
N ALA A 123 -8.72 -3.48 -25.77
CA ALA A 123 -9.76 -4.24 -25.08
C ALA A 123 -9.17 -5.43 -24.29
N VAL A 124 -8.22 -6.14 -24.88
CA VAL A 124 -7.52 -7.25 -24.21
C VAL A 124 -6.69 -6.73 -23.05
N TRP A 125 -5.92 -5.65 -23.24
CA TRP A 125 -5.14 -5.01 -22.20
C TRP A 125 -5.98 -4.57 -21.00
N CYS A 126 -7.08 -3.84 -21.28
CA CYS A 126 -8.00 -3.41 -20.22
C CYS A 126 -8.71 -4.62 -19.58
N GLY A 127 -9.00 -5.68 -20.35
CA GLY A 127 -9.52 -6.95 -19.85
C GLY A 127 -8.58 -7.60 -18.84
N VAL A 128 -7.30 -7.68 -19.15
CA VAL A 128 -6.27 -8.20 -18.22
C VAL A 128 -6.16 -7.32 -16.97
N ALA A 129 -6.10 -6.00 -17.15
CA ALA A 129 -6.02 -5.06 -16.02
C ALA A 129 -7.23 -5.16 -15.09
N LEU A 130 -8.45 -5.17 -15.65
CA LEU A 130 -9.69 -5.28 -14.86
C LEU A 130 -9.85 -6.66 -14.22
N THR A 131 -9.39 -7.73 -14.88
CA THR A 131 -9.35 -9.06 -14.26
C THR A 131 -8.43 -9.10 -13.07
N ALA A 132 -7.23 -8.51 -13.17
CA ALA A 132 -6.30 -8.39 -12.05
C ALA A 132 -6.89 -7.58 -10.90
N ILE A 133 -7.55 -6.46 -11.20
CA ILE A 133 -8.22 -5.61 -10.22
C ILE A 133 -9.40 -6.35 -9.56
N THR A 134 -10.20 -7.08 -10.34
CA THR A 134 -11.33 -7.88 -9.82
C THR A 134 -10.82 -9.01 -8.90
N TYR A 135 -9.76 -9.70 -9.33
CA TYR A 135 -9.10 -10.70 -8.51
C TYR A 135 -8.61 -10.11 -7.18
N PHE A 136 -7.95 -8.94 -7.23
CA PHE A 136 -7.52 -8.21 -6.04
C PHE A 136 -8.71 -7.84 -5.13
N ALA A 137 -9.79 -7.27 -5.69
CA ALA A 137 -10.96 -6.86 -4.93
C ALA A 137 -11.64 -8.05 -4.24
N ILE A 138 -11.76 -9.21 -4.91
CA ILE A 138 -12.32 -10.43 -4.35
C ILE A 138 -11.42 -10.99 -3.24
N PHE A 139 -10.12 -11.17 -3.52
CA PHE A 139 -9.21 -11.80 -2.55
C PHE A 139 -8.87 -10.90 -1.37
N LYS A 140 -8.75 -9.59 -1.56
CA LYS A 140 -8.45 -8.64 -0.47
C LYS A 140 -9.73 -8.14 0.22
N GLY A 141 -10.76 -7.81 -0.56
CA GLY A 141 -11.99 -7.22 -0.03
C GLY A 141 -12.94 -8.22 0.62
N LEU A 142 -13.05 -9.42 0.08
CA LEU A 142 -14.02 -10.40 0.55
C LEU A 142 -13.50 -11.35 1.64
N LYS A 143 -12.21 -11.68 1.65
CA LYS A 143 -11.64 -12.61 2.66
C LYS A 143 -11.76 -12.13 4.11
N GLY A 144 -11.97 -10.85 4.35
CA GLY A 144 -12.19 -10.27 5.69
C GLY A 144 -13.64 -9.88 5.97
N SER A 145 -14.55 -10.06 5.02
CA SER A 145 -15.94 -9.64 5.12
C SER A 145 -16.80 -10.71 5.81
N THR A 146 -17.71 -10.27 6.63
CA THR A 146 -18.76 -11.13 7.22
C THR A 146 -19.81 -11.60 6.20
N LEU A 147 -19.79 -11.02 4.98
CA LEU A 147 -20.73 -11.35 3.91
C LEU A 147 -20.38 -12.63 3.17
N VAL A 148 -19.15 -13.14 3.31
CA VAL A 148 -18.66 -14.31 2.57
C VAL A 148 -18.37 -15.46 3.52
N THR A 149 -19.05 -16.58 3.29
CA THR A 149 -18.86 -17.79 4.08
C THR A 149 -17.53 -18.46 3.75
N LYS A 150 -16.98 -19.23 4.70
CA LYS A 150 -15.73 -19.99 4.49
C LYS A 150 -15.84 -20.97 3.33
N ASP A 151 -17.04 -21.53 3.09
CA ASP A 151 -17.28 -22.46 1.99
C ASP A 151 -17.23 -21.78 0.62
N MET A 152 -17.73 -20.53 0.51
CA MET A 152 -17.58 -19.74 -0.72
C MET A 152 -16.12 -19.43 -1.02
N ILE A 153 -15.32 -19.10 -0.01
CA ILE A 153 -13.88 -18.83 -0.20
C ILE A 153 -13.18 -20.10 -0.68
N ARG A 154 -13.50 -21.27 -0.09
CA ARG A 154 -12.94 -22.55 -0.50
C ARG A 154 -13.31 -22.87 -1.94
N HIS A 155 -14.57 -22.72 -2.32
CA HIS A 155 -15.02 -22.93 -3.69
C HIS A 155 -14.34 -22.01 -4.72
N LEU A 156 -14.09 -20.74 -4.35
CA LEU A 156 -13.33 -19.80 -5.16
C LEU A 156 -11.86 -20.23 -5.30
N ASP A 157 -11.23 -20.68 -4.23
CA ASP A 157 -9.84 -21.15 -4.25
C ASP A 157 -9.70 -22.44 -5.09
N ASP A 158 -10.65 -23.36 -5.02
CA ASP A 158 -10.65 -24.63 -5.78
C ASP A 158 -10.84 -24.41 -7.30
N HIS A 159 -11.56 -23.36 -7.71
CA HIS A 159 -11.89 -23.10 -9.12
C HIS A 159 -11.28 -21.78 -9.64
N ILE A 160 -10.18 -21.35 -9.07
CA ILE A 160 -9.59 -20.02 -9.33
C ILE A 160 -9.33 -19.74 -10.81
N TRP A 161 -8.81 -20.71 -11.54
CA TRP A 161 -8.52 -20.58 -12.97
C TRP A 161 -9.78 -20.38 -13.81
N LEU A 162 -10.87 -21.06 -13.45
CA LEU A 162 -12.15 -20.89 -14.12
C LEU A 162 -12.66 -19.45 -13.94
N TYR A 163 -12.62 -18.93 -12.70
CA TYR A 163 -13.05 -17.54 -12.41
C TYR A 163 -12.18 -16.50 -13.09
N VAL A 164 -10.87 -16.71 -13.12
CA VAL A 164 -9.94 -15.81 -13.82
C VAL A 164 -10.21 -15.80 -15.32
N CYS A 165 -10.39 -16.98 -15.96
CA CYS A 165 -10.70 -17.07 -17.38
C CYS A 165 -12.07 -16.44 -17.72
N CYS A 166 -13.09 -16.71 -16.93
CA CYS A 166 -14.42 -16.12 -17.11
C CYS A 166 -14.38 -14.60 -16.93
N SER A 167 -13.67 -14.09 -15.91
CA SER A 167 -13.48 -12.67 -15.68
C SER A 167 -12.74 -12.02 -16.84
N LEU A 168 -11.68 -12.64 -17.34
CA LEU A 168 -10.92 -12.14 -18.48
C LEU A 168 -11.78 -12.06 -19.74
N ALA A 169 -12.54 -13.10 -20.05
CA ALA A 169 -13.46 -13.10 -21.16
C ALA A 169 -14.53 -12.02 -21.03
N PHE A 170 -15.16 -11.93 -19.86
CA PHE A 170 -16.19 -10.91 -19.57
C PHE A 170 -15.65 -9.49 -19.74
N TRP A 171 -14.55 -9.15 -19.08
CA TRP A 171 -13.98 -7.80 -19.16
C TRP A 171 -13.47 -7.47 -20.56
N THR A 172 -12.85 -8.41 -21.26
CA THR A 172 -12.37 -8.19 -22.63
C THR A 172 -13.53 -7.91 -23.59
N VAL A 173 -14.59 -8.68 -23.51
CA VAL A 173 -15.79 -8.47 -24.34
C VAL A 173 -16.46 -7.15 -23.99
N LEU A 174 -16.65 -6.86 -22.72
CA LEU A 174 -17.24 -5.60 -22.26
C LEU A 174 -16.43 -4.38 -22.74
N MET A 175 -15.10 -4.43 -22.60
CA MET A 175 -14.23 -3.34 -23.06
C MET A 175 -14.23 -3.22 -24.58
N ALA A 176 -14.31 -4.31 -25.32
CA ALA A 176 -14.46 -4.28 -26.79
C ALA A 176 -15.78 -3.63 -27.20
N VAL A 177 -16.88 -3.94 -26.53
CA VAL A 177 -18.19 -3.33 -26.76
C VAL A 177 -18.14 -1.83 -26.45
N LEU A 178 -17.63 -1.42 -25.30
CA LEU A 178 -17.51 -0.01 -24.91
C LEU A 178 -16.62 0.78 -25.87
N GLN A 179 -15.52 0.19 -26.32
CA GLN A 179 -14.61 0.84 -27.27
C GLN A 179 -15.22 1.02 -28.66
N ASN A 180 -15.86 -0.02 -29.20
CA ASN A 180 -16.30 -0.03 -30.61
C ASN A 180 -17.71 0.54 -30.80
N LEU A 181 -18.66 0.21 -29.91
CA LEU A 181 -20.05 0.66 -29.98
C LEU A 181 -20.25 2.01 -29.31
N CYS A 182 -19.77 2.17 -28.07
CA CYS A 182 -19.98 3.39 -27.29
C CYS A 182 -18.89 4.44 -27.52
N LYS A 183 -17.80 4.11 -28.21
CA LYS A 183 -16.62 4.99 -28.46
C LYS A 183 -16.03 5.59 -27.18
N VAL A 184 -16.14 4.89 -26.06
CA VAL A 184 -15.62 5.31 -24.75
C VAL A 184 -14.12 5.07 -24.68
N ASN A 185 -13.40 5.96 -24.01
CA ASN A 185 -11.98 5.73 -23.71
C ASN A 185 -11.83 4.67 -22.61
N ILE A 186 -11.64 3.42 -23.02
CA ILE A 186 -11.55 2.27 -22.11
C ILE A 186 -10.34 2.31 -21.17
N LEU A 187 -9.25 3.01 -21.52
CA LEU A 187 -8.14 3.27 -20.59
C LEU A 187 -8.58 4.12 -19.39
N LYS A 188 -9.39 5.17 -19.65
CA LYS A 188 -9.98 5.95 -18.56
C LYS A 188 -10.85 5.09 -17.65
N VAL A 189 -11.68 4.23 -18.24
CA VAL A 189 -12.53 3.31 -17.46
C VAL A 189 -11.69 2.38 -16.61
N SER A 190 -10.64 1.77 -17.18
CA SER A 190 -9.73 0.88 -16.47
C SER A 190 -9.01 1.59 -15.32
N VAL A 191 -8.50 2.81 -15.55
CA VAL A 191 -7.83 3.60 -14.52
C VAL A 191 -8.79 3.97 -13.39
N LEU A 192 -9.99 4.45 -13.72
CA LEU A 192 -11.00 4.83 -12.71
C LEU A 192 -11.46 3.62 -11.89
N ALA A 193 -11.73 2.49 -12.54
CA ALA A 193 -12.09 1.25 -11.84
C ALA A 193 -10.96 0.76 -10.93
N GLY A 194 -9.72 0.81 -11.40
CA GLY A 194 -8.55 0.46 -10.61
C GLY A 194 -8.33 1.38 -9.41
N THR A 195 -8.46 2.68 -9.62
CA THR A 195 -8.36 3.67 -8.55
C THR A 195 -9.44 3.45 -7.50
N MET A 196 -10.69 3.22 -7.92
CA MET A 196 -11.79 2.94 -7.00
C MET A 196 -11.56 1.67 -6.19
N ALA A 197 -11.13 0.59 -6.83
CA ALA A 197 -10.88 -0.69 -6.16
C ALA A 197 -9.73 -0.60 -5.15
N LEU A 198 -8.63 0.06 -5.51
CA LEU A 198 -7.50 0.29 -4.60
C LEU A 198 -7.90 1.23 -3.46
N ALA A 199 -8.61 2.32 -3.76
CA ALA A 199 -9.09 3.24 -2.73
C ALA A 199 -9.98 2.54 -1.71
N LEU A 200 -10.93 1.70 -2.16
CA LEU A 200 -11.80 0.91 -1.27
C LEU A 200 -11.00 -0.03 -0.38
N SER A 201 -10.00 -0.71 -0.94
CA SER A 201 -9.17 -1.64 -0.18
C SER A 201 -8.24 -0.94 0.80
N PHE A 202 -7.59 0.15 0.38
CA PHE A 202 -6.69 0.90 1.25
C PHE A 202 -7.44 1.69 2.32
N ALA A 203 -8.60 2.26 2.02
CA ALA A 203 -9.40 2.96 3.01
C ALA A 203 -9.73 2.06 4.23
N GLY A 204 -10.08 0.80 4.00
CA GLY A 204 -10.30 -0.16 5.10
C GLY A 204 -9.04 -0.45 5.92
N ASN A 205 -7.87 -0.52 5.28
CA ASN A 205 -6.60 -0.74 5.97
C ASN A 205 -6.16 0.53 6.74
N ASP A 206 -6.22 1.68 6.09
CA ASP A 206 -5.77 2.95 6.68
C ASP A 206 -6.65 3.37 7.85
N LEU A 207 -7.96 3.20 7.74
CA LEU A 207 -8.88 3.46 8.84
C LEU A 207 -8.53 2.63 10.08
N VAL A 208 -8.22 1.34 9.91
CA VAL A 208 -7.83 0.46 11.02
C VAL A 208 -6.49 0.90 11.63
N ASN A 209 -5.55 1.39 10.82
CA ASN A 209 -4.28 1.90 11.33
C ASN A 209 -4.51 3.14 12.21
N PHE A 210 -5.30 4.11 11.78
CA PHE A 210 -5.56 5.33 12.54
C PHE A 210 -6.37 5.07 13.82
N ILE A 211 -7.44 4.29 13.74
CA ILE A 211 -8.30 4.05 14.91
C ILE A 211 -7.80 2.91 15.80
N GLY A 212 -6.93 2.03 15.29
CA GLY A 212 -6.51 0.81 15.97
C GLY A 212 -5.81 1.05 17.30
N VAL A 213 -4.98 2.08 17.38
CA VAL A 213 -4.29 2.46 18.63
C VAL A 213 -5.29 2.99 19.67
N PHE A 214 -6.25 3.83 19.24
CA PHE A 214 -7.34 4.30 20.10
C PHE A 214 -8.18 3.13 20.63
N MET A 215 -8.58 2.21 19.76
CA MET A 215 -9.37 1.03 20.15
C MET A 215 -8.59 0.10 21.09
N ALA A 216 -7.29 -0.04 20.89
CA ALA A 216 -6.43 -0.79 21.81
C ALA A 216 -6.34 -0.10 23.19
N GLY A 217 -6.28 1.23 23.20
CA GLY A 217 -6.34 2.03 24.42
C GLY A 217 -7.68 1.84 25.16
N GLN A 218 -8.80 1.89 24.46
CA GLN A 218 -10.12 1.62 25.03
C GLN A 218 -10.21 0.21 25.63
N SER A 219 -9.76 -0.80 24.90
CA SER A 219 -9.72 -2.19 25.41
C SER A 219 -8.82 -2.33 26.62
N SER A 220 -7.71 -1.58 26.65
CA SER A 220 -6.85 -1.52 27.85
C SER A 220 -7.58 -0.96 29.05
N MET A 221 -8.38 0.10 28.85
CA MET A 221 -9.21 0.68 29.94
C MET A 221 -10.29 -0.29 30.41
N GLU A 222 -10.93 -1.04 29.51
CA GLU A 222 -11.94 -2.04 29.86
C GLU A 222 -11.33 -3.18 30.70
N ILE A 223 -10.14 -3.68 30.31
CA ILE A 223 -9.39 -4.68 31.06
C ILE A 223 -9.02 -4.12 32.45
N ALA A 224 -8.52 -2.89 32.50
CA ALA A 224 -8.13 -2.23 33.74
C ALA A 224 -9.34 -2.01 34.68
N ALA A 225 -10.49 -1.57 34.14
CA ALA A 225 -11.73 -1.36 34.91
C ALA A 225 -12.25 -2.69 35.48
N ALA A 226 -12.23 -3.77 34.69
CA ALA A 226 -12.64 -5.09 35.15
C ALA A 226 -11.71 -5.63 36.26
N ALA A 227 -10.41 -5.41 36.16
CA ALA A 227 -9.44 -5.80 37.17
C ALA A 227 -9.54 -4.95 38.44
N ALA A 228 -9.77 -3.64 38.31
CA ALA A 228 -9.99 -2.75 39.46
C ALA A 228 -11.26 -3.12 40.25
N ALA A 229 -12.33 -3.54 39.57
CA ALA A 229 -13.56 -4.05 40.23
C ALA A 229 -13.28 -5.32 41.05
N GLN A 230 -12.21 -6.05 40.74
CA GLN A 230 -11.75 -7.23 41.51
C GLN A 230 -10.68 -6.89 42.56
N GLY A 231 -10.38 -5.59 42.75
CA GLY A 231 -9.41 -5.11 43.73
C GLY A 231 -7.93 -5.21 43.26
N ALA A 232 -7.68 -5.40 41.98
CA ALA A 232 -6.30 -5.45 41.45
C ALA A 232 -5.68 -4.04 41.42
N ASP A 233 -4.38 -3.97 41.69
CA ASP A 233 -3.60 -2.74 41.58
C ASP A 233 -3.27 -2.46 40.11
N LEU A 234 -3.71 -1.30 39.60
CA LEU A 234 -3.52 -0.87 38.22
C LEU A 234 -2.04 -0.60 37.89
N THR A 235 -1.20 -0.30 38.87
CA THR A 235 0.22 -0.01 38.67
C THR A 235 1.02 -1.26 38.30
N THR A 236 0.56 -2.42 38.79
CA THR A 236 1.21 -3.72 38.57
C THR A 236 0.43 -4.62 37.61
N LEU A 237 -0.72 -4.17 37.15
CA LEU A 237 -1.61 -4.94 36.27
C LEU A 237 -0.93 -5.23 34.93
N SER A 238 -0.67 -6.51 34.66
CA SER A 238 -0.12 -6.95 33.36
C SER A 238 -1.18 -6.87 32.26
N MET A 239 -0.80 -6.31 31.11
CA MET A 239 -1.69 -6.12 29.97
C MET A 239 -1.65 -7.30 28.98
N GLY A 240 -1.38 -8.51 29.45
CA GLY A 240 -1.41 -9.74 28.65
C GLY A 240 -2.72 -9.99 27.90
N GLY A 241 -3.85 -9.49 28.40
CA GLY A 241 -5.16 -9.59 27.76
C GLY A 241 -5.21 -8.94 26.37
N LEU A 242 -4.34 -7.98 26.06
CA LEU A 242 -4.23 -7.36 24.73
C LEU A 242 -3.63 -8.27 23.65
N MET A 243 -3.16 -9.45 24.00
CA MET A 243 -2.71 -10.45 23.03
C MET A 243 -3.88 -11.12 22.31
N ALA A 244 -5.08 -11.07 22.89
CA ALA A 244 -6.29 -11.55 22.26
C ALA A 244 -6.78 -10.57 21.15
N PRO A 245 -7.44 -11.07 20.08
CA PRO A 245 -8.04 -10.19 19.09
C PRO A 245 -9.07 -9.26 19.73
N VAL A 246 -8.90 -7.97 19.49
CA VAL A 246 -9.85 -6.95 19.95
C VAL A 246 -10.95 -6.78 18.90
N THR A 247 -12.20 -6.85 19.33
CA THR A 247 -13.36 -6.56 18.47
C THR A 247 -13.65 -5.07 18.50
N ALA A 248 -13.54 -4.42 17.35
CA ALA A 248 -13.86 -2.99 17.23
C ALA A 248 -15.38 -2.79 17.08
N ASP A 249 -15.97 -1.87 17.86
CA ASP A 249 -17.34 -1.45 17.64
C ASP A 249 -17.45 -0.68 16.31
N TRP A 250 -18.36 -1.11 15.45
CA TRP A 250 -18.61 -0.52 14.14
C TRP A 250 -18.93 0.99 14.19
N ARG A 251 -19.48 1.48 15.31
CA ARG A 251 -19.82 2.90 15.50
C ARG A 251 -18.58 3.78 15.48
N TYR A 252 -17.50 3.36 16.14
CA TYR A 252 -16.23 4.08 16.13
C TYR A 252 -15.59 4.04 14.73
N LEU A 253 -15.68 2.89 14.05
CA LEU A 253 -15.17 2.75 12.67
C LEU A 253 -15.95 3.67 11.71
N LEU A 254 -17.27 3.73 11.83
CA LEU A 254 -18.09 4.62 11.00
C LEU A 254 -17.78 6.09 11.29
N GLY A 255 -17.71 6.49 12.56
CA GLY A 255 -17.40 7.87 12.95
C GLY A 255 -16.03 8.31 12.46
N ALA A 256 -15.01 7.48 12.67
CA ALA A 256 -13.65 7.75 12.19
C ALA A 256 -13.59 7.80 10.66
N GLY A 257 -14.31 6.90 9.96
CA GLY A 257 -14.39 6.91 8.50
C GLY A 257 -15.00 8.20 7.94
N VAL A 258 -16.07 8.69 8.55
CA VAL A 258 -16.69 9.97 8.17
C VAL A 258 -15.71 11.13 8.38
N ILE A 259 -15.05 11.19 9.55
CA ILE A 259 -14.06 12.23 9.86
C ILE A 259 -12.90 12.18 8.86
N MET A 260 -12.40 10.98 8.54
CA MET A 260 -11.33 10.79 7.56
C MET A 260 -11.73 11.32 6.17
N VAL A 261 -12.93 10.98 5.69
CA VAL A 261 -13.43 11.48 4.39
C VAL A 261 -13.51 13.01 4.40
N LEU A 262 -14.07 13.60 5.43
CA LEU A 262 -14.18 15.06 5.55
C LEU A 262 -12.79 15.71 5.61
N ALA A 263 -11.87 15.16 6.38
CA ALA A 263 -10.50 15.66 6.46
C ALA A 263 -9.79 15.62 5.11
N LEU A 264 -9.88 14.50 4.37
CA LEU A 264 -9.27 14.37 3.03
C LEU A 264 -9.90 15.32 2.00
N MET A 265 -11.22 15.54 2.06
CA MET A 265 -11.91 16.45 1.14
C MET A 265 -11.54 17.92 1.35
N PHE A 266 -11.38 18.34 2.60
CA PHE A 266 -11.19 19.77 2.93
C PHE A 266 -9.74 20.15 3.26
N SER A 267 -8.83 19.18 3.44
CA SER A 267 -7.44 19.46 3.76
C SER A 267 -6.64 19.87 2.53
N LYS A 268 -6.17 21.12 2.52
CA LYS A 268 -5.23 21.60 1.49
C LYS A 268 -3.91 20.84 1.51
N LYS A 269 -3.46 20.36 2.68
CA LYS A 269 -2.22 19.58 2.81
C LYS A 269 -2.37 18.20 2.16
N ALA A 270 -3.52 17.54 2.29
CA ALA A 270 -3.77 16.27 1.60
C ALA A 270 -3.77 16.44 0.08
N GLN A 271 -4.26 17.57 -0.44
CA GLN A 271 -4.22 17.88 -1.87
C GLN A 271 -2.79 17.97 -2.43
N THR A 272 -1.81 18.44 -1.64
CA THR A 272 -0.41 18.50 -2.10
C THR A 272 0.18 17.11 -2.37
N VAL A 273 -0.25 16.08 -1.65
CA VAL A 273 0.14 14.68 -1.92
C VAL A 273 -0.50 14.19 -3.22
N THR A 274 -1.78 14.50 -3.44
CA THR A 274 -2.47 14.18 -4.69
C THR A 274 -1.79 14.83 -5.89
N ASP A 275 -1.38 16.09 -5.77
CA ASP A 275 -0.65 16.81 -6.82
C ASP A 275 0.70 16.14 -7.12
N THR A 276 1.38 15.64 -6.10
CA THR A 276 2.63 14.88 -6.27
C THR A 276 2.39 13.60 -7.05
N GLU A 277 1.37 12.81 -6.72
CA GLU A 277 1.00 11.58 -7.43
C GLU A 277 0.61 11.85 -8.89
N VAL A 278 -0.17 12.89 -9.14
CA VAL A 278 -0.55 13.31 -10.51
C VAL A 278 0.69 13.72 -11.31
N ASN A 279 1.62 14.47 -10.68
CA ASN A 279 2.86 14.89 -11.33
C ASN A 279 3.78 13.69 -11.68
N LEU A 280 3.83 12.67 -10.85
CA LEU A 280 4.59 11.44 -11.13
C LEU A 280 4.03 10.66 -12.33
N ALA A 281 2.75 10.82 -12.67
CA ALA A 281 2.11 10.17 -13.81
C ALA A 281 2.15 11.01 -15.11
N ARG A 282 2.80 12.20 -15.14
CA ARG A 282 2.93 13.04 -16.33
C ARG A 282 3.94 12.46 -17.32
N GLN A 283 3.67 12.68 -18.62
CA GLN A 283 4.66 12.54 -19.69
C GLN A 283 5.41 13.88 -19.80
N GLY A 284 6.71 13.84 -19.80
CA GLY A 284 7.55 15.03 -20.04
C GLY A 284 8.33 15.51 -18.81
N GLY A 285 9.35 16.33 -19.06
CA GLY A 285 10.22 16.90 -18.05
C GLY A 285 9.52 18.04 -17.31
N GLY A 286 9.02 17.74 -16.12
CA GLY A 286 8.57 18.76 -15.18
C GLY A 286 9.70 19.21 -14.25
N VAL A 287 9.47 20.25 -13.48
CA VAL A 287 10.36 20.65 -12.39
C VAL A 287 10.28 19.55 -11.32
N GLU A 288 11.38 18.84 -11.09
CA GLU A 288 11.47 17.85 -10.02
C GLU A 288 11.42 18.58 -8.67
N ARG A 289 10.48 18.17 -7.82
CA ARG A 289 10.30 18.78 -6.50
C ARG A 289 11.44 18.45 -5.54
N PHE A 290 12.10 17.32 -5.76
CA PHE A 290 13.22 16.84 -4.95
C PHE A 290 14.43 16.56 -5.82
N GLY A 291 15.60 17.00 -5.38
CA GLY A 291 16.87 16.69 -6.06
C GLY A 291 17.23 15.22 -5.96
N SER A 292 17.99 14.72 -6.93
CA SER A 292 18.45 13.34 -6.94
C SER A 292 19.49 13.08 -5.84
N VAL A 293 19.27 12.02 -5.05
CA VAL A 293 20.21 11.57 -4.02
C VAL A 293 21.37 10.74 -4.62
N PRO A 294 22.57 10.75 -4.00
CA PRO A 294 23.73 10.01 -4.54
C PRO A 294 23.49 8.53 -4.85
N PRO A 295 22.78 7.73 -4.00
CA PRO A 295 22.50 6.33 -4.32
C PRO A 295 21.64 6.16 -5.58
N ALA A 296 20.63 7.04 -5.78
CA ALA A 296 19.79 6.99 -6.98
C ALA A 296 20.60 7.28 -8.23
N ARG A 297 21.50 8.26 -8.20
CA ARG A 297 22.43 8.55 -9.32
C ARG A 297 23.35 7.38 -9.62
N MET A 298 23.85 6.68 -8.59
CA MET A 298 24.64 5.46 -8.80
C MET A 298 23.80 4.37 -9.48
N ALA A 299 22.60 4.08 -9.00
CA ALA A 299 21.71 3.08 -9.58
C ALA A 299 21.41 3.37 -11.06
N VAL A 300 21.13 4.63 -11.41
CA VAL A 300 20.93 5.06 -12.80
C VAL A 300 22.19 4.86 -13.66
N ARG A 301 23.37 5.19 -13.15
CA ARG A 301 24.65 4.95 -13.88
C ARG A 301 24.89 3.47 -14.15
N TYR A 302 24.65 2.60 -13.15
CA TYR A 302 24.78 1.15 -13.35
C TYR A 302 23.76 0.63 -14.37
N ALA A 303 22.52 1.09 -14.31
CA ALA A 303 21.48 0.72 -15.27
C ALA A 303 21.84 1.16 -16.70
N LEU A 304 22.35 2.39 -16.88
CA LEU A 304 22.82 2.88 -18.18
C LEU A 304 24.01 2.10 -18.71
N ASN A 305 24.97 1.74 -17.86
CA ASN A 305 26.11 0.93 -18.25
C ASN A 305 25.69 -0.48 -18.67
N ALA A 306 24.76 -1.09 -17.93
CA ALA A 306 24.18 -2.38 -18.28
C ALA A 306 23.41 -2.31 -19.62
N SER A 307 22.61 -1.26 -19.83
CA SER A 307 21.91 -1.02 -21.10
C SER A 307 22.88 -0.94 -22.28
N ARG A 308 23.96 -0.16 -22.15
CA ARG A 308 25.00 -0.05 -23.20
C ARG A 308 25.71 -1.37 -23.46
N ALA A 309 25.92 -2.20 -22.44
CA ALA A 309 26.51 -3.52 -22.61
C ALA A 309 25.57 -4.46 -23.38
N VAL A 310 24.27 -4.42 -23.07
CA VAL A 310 23.25 -5.18 -23.79
C VAL A 310 23.12 -4.70 -25.24
N GLU A 311 23.14 -3.40 -25.49
CA GLU A 311 23.08 -2.81 -26.83
C GLU A 311 24.21 -3.30 -27.73
N LYS A 312 25.44 -3.50 -27.19
CA LYS A 312 26.58 -4.01 -27.94
C LYS A 312 26.40 -5.47 -28.41
N ILE A 313 25.65 -6.26 -27.68
CA ILE A 313 25.42 -7.69 -27.96
C ILE A 313 24.13 -7.87 -28.80
N MET A 314 23.26 -6.88 -28.80
CA MET A 314 21.95 -6.93 -29.45
C MET A 314 22.07 -6.79 -30.98
N PRO A 315 21.40 -7.63 -31.78
CA PRO A 315 21.31 -7.45 -33.22
C PRO A 315 20.73 -6.08 -33.59
N SER A 316 21.29 -5.43 -34.61
CA SER A 316 20.90 -4.06 -35.01
C SER A 316 19.42 -3.90 -35.41
N CYS A 317 18.76 -4.97 -35.85
CA CYS A 317 17.34 -4.97 -36.17
C CYS A 317 16.48 -4.87 -34.90
N VAL A 318 16.87 -5.56 -33.82
CA VAL A 318 16.18 -5.54 -32.52
C VAL A 318 16.39 -4.19 -31.83
N GLY A 319 17.64 -3.66 -31.88
CA GLY A 319 17.95 -2.35 -31.32
C GLY A 319 17.13 -1.24 -31.97
N ARG A 320 17.03 -1.19 -33.30
CA ARG A 320 16.17 -0.23 -34.01
C ARG A 320 14.69 -0.37 -33.74
N PHE A 321 14.21 -1.61 -33.55
CA PHE A 321 12.82 -1.84 -33.18
C PHE A 321 12.50 -1.28 -31.78
N ILE A 322 13.37 -1.55 -30.80
CA ILE A 322 13.21 -1.03 -29.42
C ILE A 322 13.29 0.49 -29.43
N GLU A 323 14.30 1.08 -30.06
CA GLU A 323 14.46 2.54 -30.15
C GLU A 323 13.21 3.22 -30.72
N LYS A 324 12.65 2.66 -31.80
CA LYS A 324 11.41 3.18 -32.41
C LYS A 324 10.21 3.12 -31.45
N ARG A 325 10.13 2.08 -30.60
CA ARG A 325 9.05 1.93 -29.64
C ARG A 325 9.14 2.87 -28.45
N PHE A 326 10.37 3.24 -28.06
CA PHE A 326 10.65 4.09 -26.91
C PHE A 326 10.89 5.57 -27.27
N ARG A 327 10.71 5.97 -28.52
CA ARG A 327 10.76 7.39 -28.89
C ARG A 327 9.57 8.13 -28.31
N PRO A 328 9.81 9.16 -27.46
CA PRO A 328 8.72 10.03 -27.00
C PRO A 328 8.07 10.76 -28.18
N VAL A 329 6.78 10.99 -28.10
CA VAL A 329 6.08 11.83 -29.07
C VAL A 329 6.38 13.29 -28.73
N PRO A 330 6.78 14.14 -29.70
CA PRO A 330 6.98 15.56 -29.46
C PRO A 330 5.69 16.18 -28.89
N GLU A 331 5.81 16.97 -27.85
CA GLU A 331 4.69 17.71 -27.27
C GLU A 331 4.18 18.70 -28.32
N GLY A 332 2.90 18.60 -28.69
CA GLY A 332 2.27 19.60 -29.52
C GLY A 332 2.01 20.90 -28.72
N PRO A 333 1.91 22.06 -29.40
CA PRO A 333 1.78 23.35 -28.73
C PRO A 333 0.56 23.51 -27.81
N ASP A 334 -0.43 22.64 -27.93
CA ASP A 334 -1.68 22.67 -27.13
C ASP A 334 -1.75 21.64 -25.99
N ASN A 335 -0.75 20.79 -25.83
CA ASN A 335 -0.80 19.75 -24.82
C ASN A 335 0.02 20.18 -23.59
N GLY A 336 -0.64 20.81 -22.65
CA GLY A 336 -0.17 20.77 -21.27
C GLY A 336 0.19 19.34 -20.89
N ALA A 337 1.22 19.11 -20.06
CA ALA A 337 1.77 17.81 -19.72
C ALA A 337 0.69 16.73 -19.59
N SER A 338 0.55 15.88 -20.60
CA SER A 338 -0.53 14.92 -20.67
C SER A 338 -0.31 13.79 -19.67
N PHE A 339 -1.36 13.47 -18.95
CA PHE A 339 -1.40 12.33 -18.04
C PHE A 339 -1.24 11.04 -18.82
N ASP A 340 -0.25 10.22 -18.44
CA ASP A 340 0.03 8.95 -19.11
C ASP A 340 -0.90 7.84 -18.60
N LEU A 341 -2.02 7.66 -19.29
CA LEU A 341 -3.02 6.66 -18.97
C LEU A 341 -2.47 5.22 -19.01
N ILE A 342 -1.52 4.92 -19.89
CA ILE A 342 -0.90 3.58 -19.94
C ILE A 342 -0.06 3.38 -18.68
N ARG A 343 0.74 4.37 -18.30
CA ARG A 343 1.53 4.32 -17.06
C ARG A 343 0.66 4.14 -15.83
N ALA A 344 -0.42 4.90 -15.74
CA ALA A 344 -1.39 4.77 -14.65
C ALA A 344 -2.04 3.38 -14.62
N SER A 345 -2.48 2.86 -15.78
CA SER A 345 -3.06 1.51 -15.88
C SER A 345 -2.06 0.43 -15.46
N VAL A 346 -0.80 0.53 -15.88
CA VAL A 346 0.27 -0.42 -15.47
C VAL A 346 0.47 -0.37 -13.96
N ASN A 347 0.61 0.82 -13.39
CA ASN A 347 0.83 0.97 -11.95
C ASN A 347 -0.30 0.33 -11.13
N LEU A 348 -1.56 0.61 -11.49
CA LEU A 348 -2.73 0.04 -10.83
C LEU A 348 -2.81 -1.48 -10.97
N THR A 349 -2.52 -2.00 -12.16
CA THR A 349 -2.55 -3.45 -12.42
C THR A 349 -1.46 -4.18 -11.66
N VAL A 350 -0.22 -3.65 -11.67
CA VAL A 350 0.91 -4.24 -10.94
C VAL A 350 0.65 -4.18 -9.44
N ALA A 351 0.17 -3.07 -8.91
CA ALA A 351 -0.19 -2.94 -7.50
C ALA A 351 -1.26 -3.97 -7.10
N ALA A 352 -2.34 -4.11 -7.88
CA ALA A 352 -3.39 -5.08 -7.63
C ALA A 352 -2.87 -6.52 -7.62
N LEU A 353 -2.03 -6.89 -8.58
CA LEU A 353 -1.44 -8.24 -8.66
C LEU A 353 -0.49 -8.52 -7.51
N LEU A 354 0.41 -7.58 -7.17
CA LEU A 354 1.39 -7.77 -6.10
C LEU A 354 0.71 -7.87 -4.72
N ILE A 355 -0.29 -7.03 -4.46
CA ILE A 355 -1.05 -7.08 -3.19
C ILE A 355 -1.84 -8.39 -3.11
N SER A 356 -2.45 -8.84 -4.21
CA SER A 356 -3.15 -10.14 -4.27
C SER A 356 -2.21 -11.30 -3.99
N LEU A 357 -1.02 -11.28 -4.60
CA LEU A 357 0.00 -12.31 -4.39
C LEU A 357 0.48 -12.32 -2.93
N ALA A 358 0.81 -11.16 -2.37
CA ALA A 358 1.23 -11.03 -0.98
C ALA A 358 0.15 -11.55 -0.01
N THR A 359 -1.11 -11.22 -0.28
CA THR A 359 -2.24 -11.72 0.53
C THR A 359 -2.40 -13.24 0.42
N SER A 360 -2.24 -13.81 -0.79
CA SER A 360 -2.32 -15.27 -1.01
C SER A 360 -1.20 -16.02 -0.30
N LEU A 361 0.00 -15.46 -0.31
CA LEU A 361 1.18 -16.04 0.35
C LEU A 361 1.23 -15.74 1.87
N ARG A 362 0.25 -15.02 2.39
CA ARG A 362 0.21 -14.58 3.80
C ARG A 362 1.49 -13.85 4.23
N LEU A 363 2.08 -13.11 3.32
CA LEU A 363 3.23 -12.27 3.63
C LEU A 363 2.81 -11.10 4.53
N PRO A 364 3.68 -10.68 5.46
CA PRO A 364 3.41 -9.55 6.34
C PRO A 364 3.25 -8.24 5.58
#